data_f96f57020f94f364a10b31025b040f4d
#
_entry.id   f96f57020f94f364a10b31025b040f4d
#
_cell.length_a   1.000
_cell.length_b   1.000
_cell.length_c   1.000
_cell.angle_alpha   90.00
_cell.angle_beta   90.00
_cell.angle_gamma   90.00
#
_symmetry.space_group_name_H-M   'P 1'
#
loop_
_entity.id
_entity.type
_entity.pdbx_description
1 polymer ?
#
loop_
_entity_poly.entity_id
_entity_poly.type
_entity_poly.pdbx_seq_one_letter_code
_entity_poly.pdbx_strand_id
1 'polypeptide(L)'
;LLHFLGQLYGPFFDLHNWETVISSGNDWLIIFSLVLIECLLSVDNAVVLAAQTQSLPTRKEQEKSLFYGIWGAYLFRFIIIGLGTYLINFWEIKVVGALYLVFLVFQYFTKTRVKHTRKLVKDKKKRWLPLFWSVVLQIEMMDIIFSVDSVLASLAISNNPVIVLIGGLIGILAMRGVAEVIMKLMRRIPELEPMAYILIGIIAVKLFVSIPAIDIEIPATLFGFVVLGAIVLTLIIHVVRQRRQARATAERSAKHPSKSES
;
A
#
# COMPACT_ATOMS: atom_id res chain seq x y z
N LEU A 1 -33.84 10.69 -1.97
CA LEU A 1 -32.68 10.03 -1.39
C LEU A 1 -32.79 8.52 -1.46
N LEU A 2 -33.87 7.89 -0.93
CA LEU A 2 -34.08 6.42 -0.96
C LEU A 2 -34.12 5.84 -2.38
N HIS A 3 -34.82 6.51 -3.31
CA HIS A 3 -34.86 6.09 -4.72
C HIS A 3 -33.47 6.14 -5.38
N PHE A 4 -32.68 7.15 -5.09
CA PHE A 4 -31.33 7.32 -5.56
C PHE A 4 -30.40 6.23 -5.03
N LEU A 5 -30.45 5.95 -3.73
CA LEU A 5 -29.70 4.84 -3.12
C LEU A 5 -30.14 3.48 -3.68
N GLY A 6 -31.43 3.30 -3.95
CA GLY A 6 -31.95 2.10 -4.59
C GLY A 6 -31.41 1.89 -6.01
N GLN A 7 -31.22 2.95 -6.79
CA GLN A 7 -30.60 2.85 -8.11
C GLN A 7 -29.11 2.49 -8.04
N LEU A 8 -28.37 3.08 -7.09
CA LEU A 8 -26.92 2.85 -6.94
C LEU A 8 -26.60 1.46 -6.39
N TYR A 9 -27.34 1.05 -5.37
CA TYR A 9 -27.01 -0.19 -4.65
C TYR A 9 -27.98 -1.35 -4.95
N GLY A 10 -29.08 -1.10 -5.68
CA GLY A 10 -30.06 -2.12 -6.07
C GLY A 10 -29.44 -3.36 -6.70
N PRO A 11 -28.52 -3.23 -7.68
CA PRO A 11 -27.88 -4.38 -8.33
C PRO A 11 -27.10 -5.29 -7.39
N PHE A 12 -26.62 -4.79 -6.25
CA PHE A 12 -25.94 -5.61 -5.23
C PHE A 12 -26.91 -6.47 -4.41
N PHE A 13 -28.16 -6.10 -4.34
CA PHE A 13 -29.21 -6.83 -3.59
C PHE A 13 -30.10 -7.69 -4.50
N ASP A 14 -29.84 -7.67 -5.82
CA ASP A 14 -30.49 -8.53 -6.79
C ASP A 14 -29.87 -9.92 -6.81
N LEU A 15 -30.54 -10.87 -6.18
CA LEU A 15 -30.11 -12.28 -6.11
C LEU A 15 -29.96 -12.92 -7.49
N HIS A 16 -30.78 -12.52 -8.46
CA HIS A 16 -30.70 -13.04 -9.82
C HIS A 16 -29.39 -12.62 -10.51
N ASN A 17 -28.94 -11.37 -10.28
CA ASN A 17 -27.65 -10.89 -10.78
C ASN A 17 -26.49 -11.72 -10.19
N TRP A 18 -26.51 -12.03 -8.90
CA TRP A 18 -25.51 -12.91 -8.26
C TRP A 18 -25.50 -14.31 -8.86
N GLU A 19 -26.67 -14.93 -9.02
CA GLU A 19 -26.79 -16.26 -9.62
C GLU A 19 -26.23 -16.29 -11.04
N THR A 20 -26.54 -15.28 -11.85
CA THR A 20 -26.04 -15.14 -13.22
C THR A 20 -24.50 -15.05 -13.23
N VAL A 21 -23.93 -14.18 -12.41
CA VAL A 21 -22.46 -13.98 -12.34
C VAL A 21 -21.76 -15.23 -11.86
N ILE A 22 -22.28 -15.90 -10.81
CA ILE A 22 -21.63 -17.09 -10.24
C ILE A 22 -21.68 -18.28 -11.19
N SER A 23 -22.76 -18.42 -11.98
CA SER A 23 -22.92 -19.51 -12.93
C SER A 23 -22.24 -19.29 -14.28
N SER A 24 -21.82 -18.06 -14.59
CA SER A 24 -21.21 -17.68 -15.86
C SER A 24 -19.69 -17.87 -15.84
N GLY A 25 -19.17 -18.83 -16.61
CA GLY A 25 -17.72 -18.99 -16.78
C GLY A 25 -17.03 -17.78 -17.40
N ASN A 26 -17.74 -17.02 -18.26
CA ASN A 26 -17.20 -15.82 -18.87
C ASN A 26 -17.02 -14.68 -17.82
N ASP A 27 -17.97 -14.55 -16.88
CA ASP A 27 -17.88 -13.54 -15.82
C ASP A 27 -16.75 -13.86 -14.85
N TRP A 28 -16.45 -15.13 -14.61
CA TRP A 28 -15.27 -15.54 -13.85
C TRP A 28 -13.95 -15.17 -14.53
N LEU A 29 -13.89 -15.21 -15.88
CA LEU A 29 -12.70 -14.72 -16.61
C LEU A 29 -12.54 -13.20 -16.45
N ILE A 30 -13.65 -12.45 -16.46
CA ILE A 30 -13.62 -11.01 -16.20
C ILE A 30 -13.17 -10.74 -14.76
N ILE A 31 -13.74 -11.44 -13.76
CA ILE A 31 -13.34 -11.32 -12.35
C ILE A 31 -11.83 -11.62 -12.21
N PHE A 32 -11.33 -12.68 -12.81
CA PHE A 32 -9.91 -13.02 -12.76
C PHE A 32 -9.04 -11.91 -13.39
N SER A 33 -9.46 -11.37 -14.53
CA SER A 33 -8.78 -10.23 -15.17
C SER A 33 -8.76 -9.00 -14.27
N LEU A 34 -9.88 -8.71 -13.59
CA LEU A 34 -9.97 -7.61 -12.61
C LEU A 34 -9.02 -7.83 -11.43
N VAL A 35 -8.94 -9.06 -10.90
CA VAL A 35 -8.00 -9.39 -9.82
C VAL A 35 -6.55 -9.17 -10.26
N LEU A 36 -6.18 -9.61 -11.47
CA LEU A 36 -4.83 -9.38 -12.00
C LEU A 36 -4.52 -7.89 -12.16
N ILE A 37 -5.45 -7.12 -12.71
CA ILE A 37 -5.28 -5.68 -12.88
C ILE A 37 -5.21 -4.99 -11.53
N GLU A 38 -6.06 -5.35 -10.58
CA GLU A 38 -6.00 -4.84 -9.20
C GLU A 38 -4.63 -5.12 -8.57
N CYS A 39 -4.11 -6.35 -8.72
CA CYS A 39 -2.77 -6.69 -8.23
C CYS A 39 -1.67 -5.83 -8.88
N LEU A 40 -1.77 -5.58 -10.19
CA LEU A 40 -0.79 -4.74 -10.91
C LEU A 40 -0.88 -3.26 -10.51
N LEU A 41 -2.10 -2.74 -10.38
CA LEU A 41 -2.35 -1.36 -9.97
C LEU A 41 -2.00 -1.10 -8.51
N SER A 42 -2.06 -2.13 -7.66
CA SER A 42 -1.95 -2.01 -6.20
C SER A 42 -0.60 -2.43 -5.63
N VAL A 43 0.43 -2.66 -6.48
CA VAL A 43 1.79 -2.97 -5.98
C VAL A 43 2.35 -1.80 -5.16
N ASP A 44 2.12 -0.57 -5.62
CA ASP A 44 2.47 0.65 -4.89
C ASP A 44 1.74 0.75 -3.54
N ASN A 45 0.44 0.43 -3.53
CA ASN A 45 -0.35 0.41 -2.29
C ASN A 45 0.22 -0.61 -1.29
N ALA A 46 0.61 -1.81 -1.76
CA ALA A 46 1.21 -2.83 -0.92
C ALA A 46 2.53 -2.36 -0.26
N VAL A 47 3.36 -1.60 -0.98
CA VAL A 47 4.59 -1.00 -0.43
C VAL A 47 4.26 0.04 0.64
N VAL A 48 3.28 0.91 0.39
CA VAL A 48 2.83 1.92 1.37
C VAL A 48 2.30 1.24 2.64
N LEU A 49 1.44 0.23 2.49
CA LEU A 49 0.90 -0.53 3.60
C LEU A 49 1.99 -1.21 4.43
N ALA A 50 2.94 -1.88 3.76
CA ALA A 50 4.06 -2.53 4.42
C ALA A 50 4.92 -1.51 5.20
N ALA A 51 5.19 -0.33 4.63
CA ALA A 51 5.94 0.73 5.28
C ALA A 51 5.21 1.31 6.50
N GLN A 52 3.89 1.53 6.42
CA GLN A 52 3.07 2.02 7.54
C GLN A 52 3.07 1.05 8.71
N THR A 53 2.94 -0.25 8.46
CA THR A 53 2.94 -1.27 9.50
C THR A 53 4.26 -1.37 10.25
N GLN A 54 5.40 -1.01 9.63
CA GLN A 54 6.73 -1.01 10.29
C GLN A 54 6.81 -0.05 11.50
N SER A 55 5.91 0.92 11.60
CA SER A 55 5.81 1.79 12.77
C SER A 55 5.31 1.08 14.03
N LEU A 56 4.72 -0.11 13.90
CA LEU A 56 4.26 -0.95 15.01
C LEU A 56 5.40 -1.82 15.56
N PRO A 57 5.51 -1.95 16.90
CA PRO A 57 6.66 -2.56 17.54
C PRO A 57 6.74 -4.09 17.39
N THR A 58 5.60 -4.77 17.24
CA THR A 58 5.56 -6.22 17.20
C THR A 58 4.98 -6.77 15.89
N ARG A 59 5.49 -7.94 15.48
CA ARG A 59 5.00 -8.65 14.30
C ARG A 59 3.49 -8.93 14.38
N LYS A 60 3.02 -9.34 15.56
CA LYS A 60 1.59 -9.62 15.78
C LYS A 60 0.73 -8.37 15.58
N GLU A 61 1.19 -7.21 16.00
CA GLU A 61 0.47 -5.95 15.78
C GLU A 61 0.49 -5.54 14.31
N GLN A 62 1.61 -5.76 13.60
CA GLN A 62 1.72 -5.51 12.18
C GLN A 62 0.73 -6.36 11.37
N GLU A 63 0.69 -7.68 11.63
CA GLU A 63 -0.24 -8.61 10.98
C GLU A 63 -1.71 -8.28 11.34
N LYS A 64 -1.99 -7.99 12.61
CA LYS A 64 -3.32 -7.57 13.05
C LYS A 64 -3.78 -6.25 12.41
N SER A 65 -2.90 -5.28 12.26
CA SER A 65 -3.28 -3.99 11.64
C SER A 65 -3.69 -4.17 10.17
N LEU A 66 -3.01 -5.05 9.43
CA LEU A 66 -3.43 -5.42 8.08
C LEU A 66 -4.78 -6.16 8.09
N PHE A 67 -4.99 -7.06 9.04
CA PHE A 67 -6.27 -7.80 9.15
C PHE A 67 -7.45 -6.86 9.43
N TYR A 68 -7.32 -5.96 10.40
CA TYR A 68 -8.37 -4.97 10.66
C TYR A 68 -8.62 -4.06 9.47
N GLY A 69 -7.55 -3.67 8.76
CA GLY A 69 -7.64 -2.86 7.55
C GLY A 69 -8.38 -3.54 6.40
N ILE A 70 -8.50 -4.88 6.35
CA ILE A 70 -9.31 -5.57 5.33
C ILE A 70 -10.79 -5.20 5.46
N TRP A 71 -11.32 -5.15 6.67
CA TRP A 71 -12.74 -4.86 6.90
C TRP A 71 -13.12 -3.44 6.48
N GLY A 72 -12.28 -2.47 6.82
CA GLY A 72 -12.46 -1.09 6.35
C GLY A 72 -12.36 -0.99 4.84
N ALA A 73 -11.32 -1.58 4.24
CA ALA A 73 -11.15 -1.61 2.80
C ALA A 73 -12.36 -2.23 2.07
N TYR A 74 -12.94 -3.32 2.59
CA TYR A 74 -14.14 -3.93 2.03
C TYR A 74 -15.35 -3.00 2.09
N LEU A 75 -15.57 -2.37 3.25
CA LEU A 75 -16.66 -1.42 3.42
C LEU A 75 -16.51 -0.24 2.46
N PHE A 76 -15.32 0.36 2.39
CA PHE A 76 -15.07 1.48 1.50
C PHE A 76 -15.14 1.08 0.03
N ARG A 77 -14.65 -0.10 -0.35
CA ARG A 77 -14.78 -0.62 -1.72
C ARG A 77 -16.24 -0.73 -2.12
N PHE A 78 -17.09 -1.29 -1.27
CA PHE A 78 -18.52 -1.37 -1.51
C PHE A 78 -19.15 0.00 -1.71
N ILE A 79 -18.83 0.97 -0.84
CA ILE A 79 -19.34 2.35 -0.93
C ILE A 79 -18.86 3.02 -2.24
N ILE A 80 -17.56 2.89 -2.55
CA ILE A 80 -16.94 3.54 -3.71
C ILE A 80 -17.49 2.95 -5.03
N ILE A 81 -17.72 1.65 -5.13
CA ILE A 81 -18.32 1.06 -6.34
C ILE A 81 -19.73 1.59 -6.56
N GLY A 82 -20.56 1.68 -5.50
CA GLY A 82 -21.89 2.26 -5.61
C GLY A 82 -21.87 3.74 -6.03
N LEU A 83 -20.87 4.51 -5.58
CA LEU A 83 -20.70 5.92 -5.91
C LEU A 83 -19.81 6.15 -7.15
N GLY A 84 -19.31 5.09 -7.80
CA GLY A 84 -18.23 5.17 -8.80
C GLY A 84 -18.48 6.17 -9.92
N THR A 85 -19.71 6.23 -10.46
CA THR A 85 -20.08 7.19 -11.51
C THR A 85 -20.00 8.65 -11.07
N TYR A 86 -20.14 8.92 -9.77
CA TYR A 86 -20.03 10.27 -9.20
C TYR A 86 -18.58 10.61 -8.85
N LEU A 87 -17.78 9.62 -8.43
CA LEU A 87 -16.39 9.80 -8.00
C LEU A 87 -15.44 10.17 -9.13
N ILE A 88 -15.80 9.90 -10.37
CA ILE A 88 -15.01 10.29 -11.56
C ILE A 88 -14.66 11.78 -11.56
N ASN A 89 -15.56 12.61 -11.02
CA ASN A 89 -15.40 14.06 -11.02
C ASN A 89 -14.67 14.62 -9.78
N PHE A 90 -14.37 13.76 -8.77
CA PHE A 90 -13.76 14.21 -7.50
C PHE A 90 -12.23 14.07 -7.54
N TRP A 91 -11.58 14.84 -8.40
CA TRP A 91 -10.12 14.91 -8.48
C TRP A 91 -9.46 15.43 -7.19
N GLU A 92 -10.20 16.14 -6.35
CA GLU A 92 -9.73 16.66 -5.05
C GLU A 92 -9.24 15.56 -4.13
N ILE A 93 -9.81 14.35 -4.23
CA ILE A 93 -9.35 13.19 -3.46
C ILE A 93 -7.90 12.85 -3.79
N LYS A 94 -7.50 12.94 -5.05
CA LYS A 94 -6.12 12.71 -5.50
C LYS A 94 -5.16 13.76 -4.93
N VAL A 95 -5.59 15.02 -4.86
CA VAL A 95 -4.78 16.10 -4.26
C VAL A 95 -4.56 15.86 -2.78
N VAL A 96 -5.64 15.57 -2.03
CA VAL A 96 -5.56 15.27 -0.60
C VAL A 96 -4.66 14.06 -0.35
N GLY A 97 -4.79 13.01 -1.17
CA GLY A 97 -3.96 11.83 -1.13
C GLY A 97 -2.48 12.14 -1.36
N ALA A 98 -2.16 12.87 -2.41
CA ALA A 98 -0.80 13.27 -2.74
C ALA A 98 -0.16 14.08 -1.59
N LEU A 99 -0.87 15.06 -1.04
CA LEU A 99 -0.40 15.87 0.09
C LEU A 99 -0.17 14.99 1.34
N TYR A 100 -1.05 14.04 1.60
CA TYR A 100 -0.89 13.11 2.72
C TYR A 100 0.35 12.21 2.54
N LEU A 101 0.61 11.70 1.33
CA LEU A 101 1.82 10.92 1.04
C LEU A 101 3.09 11.75 1.23
N VAL A 102 3.12 12.99 0.73
CA VAL A 102 4.23 13.92 0.97
C VAL A 102 4.45 14.14 2.46
N PHE A 103 3.38 14.34 3.24
CA PHE A 103 3.46 14.48 4.70
C PHE A 103 4.09 13.25 5.35
N LEU A 104 3.73 12.03 4.93
CA LEU A 104 4.31 10.78 5.45
C LEU A 104 5.81 10.68 5.17
N VAL A 105 6.22 11.00 3.95
CA VAL A 105 7.63 11.01 3.55
C VAL A 105 8.41 12.01 4.40
N PHE A 106 7.91 13.23 4.51
CA PHE A 106 8.54 14.28 5.32
C PHE A 106 8.64 13.86 6.81
N GLN A 107 7.57 13.29 7.36
CA GLN A 107 7.55 12.79 8.74
C GLN A 107 8.61 11.71 8.97
N TYR A 108 8.76 10.77 8.04
CA TYR A 108 9.75 9.70 8.16
C TYR A 108 11.19 10.26 8.18
N PHE A 109 11.55 11.06 7.18
CA PHE A 109 12.91 11.59 7.08
C PHE A 109 13.24 12.57 8.21
N THR A 110 12.28 13.34 8.69
CA THR A 110 12.48 14.25 9.82
C THR A 110 12.70 13.45 11.12
N LYS A 111 11.89 12.42 11.39
CA LYS A 111 12.07 11.56 12.58
C LYS A 111 13.38 10.80 12.54
N THR A 112 13.82 10.34 11.39
CA THR A 112 15.08 9.62 11.21
C THR A 112 16.28 10.53 11.49
N ARG A 113 16.26 11.78 11.03
CA ARG A 113 17.29 12.78 11.37
C ARG A 113 17.37 13.07 12.86
N VAL A 114 16.21 13.22 13.54
CA VAL A 114 16.15 13.53 14.96
C VAL A 114 16.60 12.35 15.83
N LYS A 115 16.36 11.10 15.42
CA LYS A 115 16.88 9.91 16.13
C LYS A 115 18.41 9.85 16.17
N HIS A 116 19.11 10.35 15.14
CA HIS A 116 20.57 10.42 15.11
C HIS A 116 21.13 11.49 16.06
N THR A 117 20.38 12.54 16.33
CA THR A 117 20.84 13.71 17.12
C THR A 117 20.36 13.67 18.59
N ARG A 118 19.32 12.91 18.93
CA ARG A 118 18.74 12.85 20.27
C ARG A 118 18.60 11.44 20.81
N LYS A 119 19.68 10.95 21.44
CA LYS A 119 19.61 9.75 22.32
C LYS A 119 18.93 9.99 23.68
N LEU A 120 18.44 11.16 23.96
CA LEU A 120 17.92 11.57 25.28
C LEU A 120 16.75 12.56 25.17
N VAL A 121 15.56 12.14 24.85
CA VAL A 121 14.31 12.65 25.46
C VAL A 121 13.18 11.71 25.04
N LYS A 122 12.63 10.98 25.99
CA LYS A 122 11.34 10.28 25.89
C LYS A 122 10.23 11.34 25.88
N ASP A 123 9.96 12.01 24.77
CA ASP A 123 8.74 12.79 24.63
C ASP A 123 7.55 11.84 24.50
N LYS A 124 6.92 11.57 25.63
CA LYS A 124 5.56 11.05 25.72
C LYS A 124 4.59 12.15 25.25
N LYS A 125 4.58 12.48 23.97
CA LYS A 125 3.43 13.22 23.41
C LYS A 125 2.19 12.36 23.66
N LYS A 126 1.26 12.92 24.45
CA LYS A 126 -0.06 12.34 24.72
C LYS A 126 -0.77 12.14 23.38
N ARG A 127 -0.67 10.94 22.80
CA ARG A 127 -1.38 10.60 21.55
C ARG A 127 -2.84 10.41 21.92
N TRP A 128 -3.72 11.02 21.17
CA TRP A 128 -5.17 10.94 21.35
C TRP A 128 -5.67 9.50 21.11
N LEU A 129 -5.01 8.77 20.20
CA LEU A 129 -5.27 7.35 19.88
C LEU A 129 -4.04 6.49 20.22
N PRO A 130 -4.24 5.23 20.68
CA PRO A 130 -3.17 4.23 20.75
C PRO A 130 -2.46 4.09 19.41
N LEU A 131 -1.15 3.81 19.44
CA LEU A 131 -0.33 3.69 18.24
C LEU A 131 -0.93 2.72 17.20
N PHE A 132 -1.44 1.59 17.66
CA PHE A 132 -2.07 0.58 16.84
C PHE A 132 -3.24 1.14 16.01
N TRP A 133 -4.21 1.77 16.67
CA TRP A 133 -5.38 2.34 15.98
C TRP A 133 -5.02 3.52 15.08
N SER A 134 -4.00 4.30 15.45
CA SER A 134 -3.47 5.34 14.58
C SER A 134 -2.92 4.78 13.27
N VAL A 135 -2.23 3.64 13.33
CA VAL A 135 -1.70 2.96 12.15
C VAL A 135 -2.82 2.32 11.33
N VAL A 136 -3.79 1.66 11.97
CA VAL A 136 -4.98 1.11 11.28
C VAL A 136 -5.71 2.23 10.52
N LEU A 137 -5.96 3.37 11.17
CA LEU A 137 -6.62 4.50 10.52
C LEU A 137 -5.80 5.05 9.32
N GLN A 138 -4.47 5.10 9.45
CA GLN A 138 -3.60 5.50 8.34
C GLN A 138 -3.68 4.53 7.17
N ILE A 139 -3.74 3.24 7.44
CA ILE A 139 -3.94 2.18 6.43
C ILE A 139 -5.28 2.41 5.71
N GLU A 140 -6.38 2.60 6.46
CA GLU A 140 -7.70 2.84 5.90
C GLU A 140 -7.76 4.10 5.02
N MET A 141 -7.16 5.19 5.48
CA MET A 141 -7.10 6.43 4.70
C MET A 141 -6.36 6.23 3.38
N MET A 142 -5.28 5.41 3.37
CA MET A 142 -4.57 5.05 2.16
C MET A 142 -5.43 4.19 1.23
N ASP A 143 -6.09 3.18 1.77
CA ASP A 143 -6.96 2.32 0.97
C ASP A 143 -8.11 3.09 0.30
N ILE A 144 -8.69 4.09 0.98
CA ILE A 144 -9.69 4.98 0.40
C ILE A 144 -9.12 5.76 -0.79
N ILE A 145 -7.97 6.40 -0.59
CA ILE A 145 -7.34 7.25 -1.61
C ILE A 145 -7.01 6.44 -2.87
N PHE A 146 -6.44 5.26 -2.71
CA PHE A 146 -6.05 4.41 -3.84
C PHE A 146 -7.22 3.61 -4.44
N SER A 147 -8.28 3.37 -3.67
CA SER A 147 -9.45 2.63 -4.16
C SER A 147 -10.22 3.36 -5.26
N VAL A 148 -10.17 4.69 -5.29
CA VAL A 148 -10.87 5.46 -6.33
C VAL A 148 -10.36 5.09 -7.73
N ASP A 149 -9.04 5.15 -7.94
CA ASP A 149 -8.45 4.86 -9.26
C ASP A 149 -8.65 3.40 -9.67
N SER A 150 -8.52 2.46 -8.74
CA SER A 150 -8.70 1.03 -9.04
C SER A 150 -10.15 0.65 -9.31
N VAL A 151 -11.11 1.28 -8.63
CA VAL A 151 -12.54 1.08 -8.91
C VAL A 151 -12.90 1.66 -10.26
N LEU A 152 -12.42 2.85 -10.61
CA LEU A 152 -12.67 3.45 -11.93
C LEU A 152 -12.10 2.58 -13.05
N ALA A 153 -10.89 2.05 -12.89
CA ALA A 153 -10.29 1.10 -13.84
C ALA A 153 -11.14 -0.18 -13.96
N SER A 154 -11.68 -0.68 -12.86
CA SER A 154 -12.53 -1.88 -12.85
C SER A 154 -13.89 -1.63 -13.52
N LEU A 155 -14.49 -0.47 -13.31
CA LEU A 155 -15.75 -0.07 -13.95
C LEU A 155 -15.58 0.15 -15.46
N ALA A 156 -14.40 0.52 -15.93
CA ALA A 156 -14.10 0.59 -17.37
C ALA A 156 -14.08 -0.79 -18.05
N ILE A 157 -13.87 -1.86 -17.29
CA ILE A 157 -13.82 -3.25 -17.80
C ILE A 157 -15.19 -3.92 -17.72
N SER A 158 -15.92 -3.70 -16.64
CA SER A 158 -17.26 -4.28 -16.43
C SER A 158 -18.20 -3.29 -15.80
N ASN A 159 -19.38 -3.14 -16.43
CA ASN A 159 -20.47 -2.32 -15.89
C ASN A 159 -21.31 -3.07 -14.83
N ASN A 160 -21.07 -4.38 -14.63
CA ASN A 160 -21.77 -5.16 -13.62
C ASN A 160 -21.11 -4.94 -12.25
N PRO A 161 -21.79 -4.27 -11.29
CA PRO A 161 -21.21 -3.93 -10.02
C PRO A 161 -20.91 -5.16 -9.14
N VAL A 162 -21.60 -6.30 -9.36
CA VAL A 162 -21.29 -7.56 -8.65
C VAL A 162 -19.95 -8.13 -9.10
N ILE A 163 -19.66 -8.13 -10.41
CA ILE A 163 -18.37 -8.56 -10.96
C ILE A 163 -17.25 -7.69 -10.42
N VAL A 164 -17.44 -6.36 -10.44
CA VAL A 164 -16.45 -5.39 -9.93
C VAL A 164 -16.23 -5.56 -8.42
N LEU A 165 -17.31 -5.82 -7.67
CA LEU A 165 -17.22 -6.06 -6.23
C LEU A 165 -16.42 -7.33 -5.93
N ILE A 166 -16.76 -8.47 -6.55
CA ILE A 166 -16.05 -9.74 -6.33
C ILE A 166 -14.58 -9.60 -6.71
N GLY A 167 -14.29 -9.06 -7.89
CA GLY A 167 -12.93 -8.82 -8.37
C GLY A 167 -12.14 -7.93 -7.42
N GLY A 168 -12.76 -6.83 -6.97
CA GLY A 168 -12.16 -5.89 -6.03
C GLY A 168 -11.90 -6.47 -4.64
N LEU A 169 -12.83 -7.25 -4.09
CA LEU A 169 -12.64 -7.92 -2.78
C LEU A 169 -11.50 -8.95 -2.82
N ILE A 170 -11.45 -9.77 -3.87
CA ILE A 170 -10.34 -10.72 -4.07
C ILE A 170 -9.04 -9.98 -4.32
N GLY A 171 -9.06 -8.88 -5.08
CA GLY A 171 -7.90 -8.02 -5.33
C GLY A 171 -7.32 -7.42 -4.05
N ILE A 172 -8.17 -6.94 -3.13
CA ILE A 172 -7.73 -6.45 -1.81
C ILE A 172 -7.03 -7.55 -1.02
N LEU A 173 -7.56 -8.78 -1.01
CA LEU A 173 -6.89 -9.90 -0.34
C LEU A 173 -5.54 -10.22 -0.95
N ALA A 174 -5.45 -10.24 -2.27
CA ALA A 174 -4.19 -10.48 -2.98
C ALA A 174 -3.17 -9.38 -2.67
N MET A 175 -3.58 -8.11 -2.69
CA MET A 175 -2.73 -6.97 -2.31
C MET A 175 -2.22 -7.08 -0.87
N ARG A 176 -3.07 -7.49 0.08
CA ARG A 176 -2.65 -7.71 1.47
C ARG A 176 -1.61 -8.82 1.58
N GLY A 177 -1.76 -9.89 0.79
CA GLY A 177 -0.75 -10.94 0.68
C GLY A 177 0.59 -10.41 0.18
N VAL A 178 0.59 -9.57 -0.85
CA VAL A 178 1.80 -8.89 -1.36
C VAL A 178 2.41 -7.99 -0.28
N ALA A 179 1.61 -7.19 0.42
CA ALA A 179 2.07 -6.33 1.50
C ALA A 179 2.74 -7.14 2.63
N GLU A 180 2.19 -8.31 2.97
CA GLU A 180 2.79 -9.21 3.97
C GLU A 180 4.16 -9.76 3.52
N VAL A 181 4.30 -10.12 2.25
CA VAL A 181 5.58 -10.55 1.67
C VAL A 181 6.60 -9.40 1.74
N ILE A 182 6.23 -8.20 1.32
CA ILE A 182 7.08 -7.00 1.40
C ILE A 182 7.47 -6.72 2.85
N MET A 183 6.54 -6.80 3.78
CA MET A 183 6.77 -6.63 5.21
C MET A 183 7.79 -7.63 5.77
N LYS A 184 7.69 -8.92 5.36
CA LYS A 184 8.67 -9.95 5.72
C LYS A 184 10.06 -9.63 5.16
N LEU A 185 10.11 -9.12 3.93
CA LEU A 185 11.36 -8.74 3.27
C LEU A 185 12.01 -7.52 3.95
N MET A 186 11.23 -6.48 4.27
CA MET A 186 11.69 -5.28 4.99
C MET A 186 12.27 -5.60 6.37
N ARG A 187 11.73 -6.62 7.05
CA ARG A 187 12.30 -7.09 8.33
C ARG A 187 13.66 -7.73 8.18
N ARG A 188 13.95 -8.37 7.06
CA ARG A 188 15.25 -9.01 6.78
C ARG A 188 16.27 -8.03 6.23
N ILE A 189 15.80 -7.02 5.53
CA ILE A 189 16.63 -6.07 4.79
C ILE A 189 16.20 -4.64 5.21
N PRO A 190 16.87 -4.07 6.25
CA PRO A 190 16.49 -2.75 6.78
C PRO A 190 16.59 -1.62 5.77
N GLU A 191 17.38 -1.77 4.70
CA GLU A 191 17.53 -0.80 3.63
C GLU A 191 16.25 -0.64 2.79
N LEU A 192 15.34 -1.62 2.83
CA LEU A 192 14.05 -1.55 2.14
C LEU A 192 13.09 -0.52 2.77
N GLU A 193 13.22 -0.24 4.07
CA GLU A 193 12.34 0.74 4.73
C GLU A 193 12.53 2.16 4.15
N PRO A 194 13.75 2.75 4.14
CA PRO A 194 13.94 4.07 3.52
C PRO A 194 13.63 4.08 2.02
N MET A 195 13.91 2.98 1.30
CA MET A 195 13.55 2.84 -0.10
C MET A 195 12.04 2.92 -0.30
N ALA A 196 11.25 2.24 0.54
CA ALA A 196 9.80 2.30 0.48
C ALA A 196 9.28 3.75 0.64
N TYR A 197 9.85 4.54 1.55
CA TYR A 197 9.47 5.94 1.70
C TYR A 197 9.89 6.83 0.51
N ILE A 198 10.96 6.50 -0.18
CA ILE A 198 11.31 7.15 -1.46
C ILE A 198 10.27 6.81 -2.52
N LEU A 199 9.86 5.52 -2.62
CA LEU A 199 8.79 5.11 -3.52
C LEU A 199 7.46 5.81 -3.19
N ILE A 200 7.11 5.95 -1.91
CA ILE A 200 5.94 6.73 -1.47
C ILE A 200 6.01 8.17 -1.99
N GLY A 201 7.20 8.78 -1.97
CA GLY A 201 7.41 10.11 -2.56
C GLY A 201 7.15 10.14 -4.07
N ILE A 202 7.60 9.12 -4.80
CA ILE A 202 7.35 8.99 -6.24
C ILE A 202 5.85 8.79 -6.51
N ILE A 203 5.16 7.98 -5.68
CA ILE A 203 3.70 7.78 -5.75
C ILE A 203 2.97 9.11 -5.52
N ALA A 204 3.41 9.90 -4.55
CA ALA A 204 2.82 11.21 -4.29
C ALA A 204 2.92 12.14 -5.52
N VAL A 205 4.07 12.14 -6.20
CA VAL A 205 4.26 12.88 -7.46
C VAL A 205 3.36 12.32 -8.55
N LYS A 206 3.33 10.99 -8.73
CA LYS A 206 2.45 10.32 -9.70
C LYS A 206 0.99 10.74 -9.50
N LEU A 207 0.50 10.68 -8.26
CA LEU A 207 -0.87 11.04 -7.92
C LEU A 207 -1.14 12.52 -8.17
N PHE A 208 -0.16 13.39 -7.89
CA PHE A 208 -0.28 14.83 -8.13
C PHE A 208 -0.32 15.18 -9.62
N VAL A 209 0.48 14.54 -10.47
CA VAL A 209 0.48 14.85 -11.92
C VAL A 209 -0.71 14.22 -12.66
N SER A 210 -1.40 13.23 -12.07
CA SER A 210 -2.62 12.64 -12.63
C SER A 210 -3.89 13.46 -12.37
N ILE A 211 -3.75 14.69 -11.83
CA ILE A 211 -4.88 15.62 -11.65
C ILE A 211 -5.28 16.19 -13.01
N PRO A 212 -6.60 16.42 -13.27
CA PRO A 212 -7.08 16.96 -14.56
C PRO A 212 -6.43 18.26 -15.01
N ALA A 213 -5.87 19.04 -14.08
CA ALA A 213 -5.15 20.29 -14.40
C ALA A 213 -3.79 20.05 -15.08
N ILE A 214 -3.18 18.88 -14.88
CA ILE A 214 -1.87 18.50 -15.43
C ILE A 214 -2.03 17.39 -16.45
N ASP A 215 -2.93 16.44 -16.19
CA ASP A 215 -3.41 15.35 -17.06
C ASP A 215 -2.29 14.46 -17.62
N ILE A 216 -1.29 14.15 -16.76
CA ILE A 216 -0.21 13.22 -17.10
C ILE A 216 -0.48 11.89 -16.41
N GLU A 217 -0.92 10.89 -17.18
CA GLU A 217 -1.11 9.54 -16.69
C GLU A 217 0.17 8.71 -16.84
N ILE A 218 0.74 8.30 -15.71
CA ILE A 218 1.88 7.39 -15.67
C ILE A 218 1.34 5.95 -15.68
N PRO A 219 1.62 5.14 -16.72
CA PRO A 219 1.13 3.78 -16.81
C PRO A 219 1.55 2.95 -15.58
N ALA A 220 0.62 2.14 -15.07
CA ALA A 220 0.89 1.26 -13.92
C ALA A 220 2.03 0.27 -14.20
N THR A 221 2.16 -0.19 -15.43
CA THR A 221 3.26 -1.07 -15.87
C THR A 221 4.63 -0.41 -15.72
N LEU A 222 4.77 0.86 -16.15
CA LEU A 222 6.00 1.62 -15.98
C LEU A 222 6.34 1.78 -14.50
N PHE A 223 5.34 2.12 -13.69
CA PHE A 223 5.53 2.26 -12.25
C PHE A 223 5.90 0.92 -11.59
N GLY A 224 5.29 -0.19 -11.99
CA GLY A 224 5.65 -1.54 -11.56
C GLY A 224 7.13 -1.87 -11.81
N PHE A 225 7.68 -1.49 -12.98
CA PHE A 225 9.11 -1.63 -13.26
C PHE A 225 9.98 -0.76 -12.36
N VAL A 226 9.55 0.46 -12.02
CA VAL A 226 10.25 1.33 -11.08
C VAL A 226 10.31 0.69 -9.69
N VAL A 227 9.20 0.16 -9.18
CA VAL A 227 9.13 -0.54 -7.89
C VAL A 227 10.04 -1.77 -7.88
N LEU A 228 9.93 -2.62 -8.91
CA LEU A 228 10.74 -3.82 -9.03
C LEU A 228 12.24 -3.48 -9.12
N GLY A 229 12.59 -2.49 -9.93
CA GLY A 229 13.96 -2.00 -10.06
C GLY A 229 14.51 -1.44 -8.74
N ALA A 230 13.71 -0.70 -7.99
CA ALA A 230 14.10 -0.18 -6.67
C ALA A 230 14.34 -1.30 -5.66
N ILE A 231 13.49 -2.34 -5.64
CA ILE A 231 13.67 -3.52 -4.79
C ILE A 231 14.98 -4.24 -5.17
N VAL A 232 15.19 -4.54 -6.45
CA VAL A 232 16.39 -5.23 -6.94
C VAL A 232 17.66 -4.42 -6.61
N LEU A 233 17.65 -3.12 -6.85
CA LEU A 233 18.77 -2.23 -6.51
C LEU A 233 19.07 -2.26 -5.02
N THR A 234 18.06 -2.20 -4.17
CA THR A 234 18.21 -2.24 -2.71
C THR A 234 18.78 -3.59 -2.25
N LEU A 235 18.36 -4.70 -2.86
CA LEU A 235 18.92 -6.03 -2.60
C LEU A 235 20.41 -6.10 -2.96
N ILE A 236 20.79 -5.54 -4.11
CA ILE A 236 22.20 -5.46 -4.53
C ILE A 236 23.02 -4.65 -3.52
N ILE A 237 22.51 -3.47 -3.14
CA ILE A 237 23.17 -2.62 -2.13
C ILE A 237 23.35 -3.37 -0.80
N HIS A 238 22.32 -4.08 -0.35
CA HIS A 238 22.37 -4.89 0.88
C HIS A 238 23.47 -5.96 0.82
N VAL A 239 23.51 -6.76 -0.26
CA VAL A 239 24.53 -7.82 -0.45
C VAL A 239 25.93 -7.23 -0.51
N VAL A 240 26.13 -6.13 -1.24
CA VAL A 240 27.43 -5.45 -1.33
C VAL A 240 27.88 -4.94 0.04
N ARG A 241 26.96 -4.34 0.79
CA ARG A 241 27.23 -3.83 2.15
C ARG A 241 27.59 -4.96 3.12
N GLN A 242 26.86 -6.07 3.11
CA GLN A 242 27.18 -7.25 3.93
C GLN A 242 28.57 -7.79 3.61
N ARG A 243 28.91 -7.93 2.32
CA ARG A 243 30.25 -8.42 1.91
C ARG A 243 31.37 -7.50 2.36
N ARG A 244 31.16 -6.16 2.29
CA ARG A 244 32.14 -5.18 2.79
C ARG A 244 32.32 -5.26 4.29
N GLN A 245 31.23 -5.40 5.04
CA GLN A 245 31.29 -5.54 6.51
C GLN A 245 32.00 -6.85 6.93
N ALA A 246 31.69 -7.97 6.28
CA ALA A 246 32.33 -9.23 6.53
C ALA A 246 33.86 -9.16 6.30
N ARG A 247 34.31 -8.52 5.20
CA ARG A 247 35.74 -8.30 4.92
C ARG A 247 36.40 -7.42 5.97
N ALA A 248 35.77 -6.31 6.35
CA ALA A 248 36.30 -5.41 7.37
C ALA A 248 36.44 -6.10 8.76
N THR A 249 35.50 -6.99 9.09
CA THR A 249 35.53 -7.76 10.34
C THR A 249 36.66 -8.81 10.29
N ALA A 250 36.84 -9.51 9.17
CA ALA A 250 37.91 -10.46 8.98
C ALA A 250 39.30 -9.80 9.06
N GLU A 251 39.49 -8.62 8.46
CA GLU A 251 40.72 -7.85 8.53
C GLU A 251 41.04 -7.37 9.96
N ARG A 252 39.99 -6.97 10.73
CA ARG A 252 40.19 -6.58 12.15
C ARG A 252 40.56 -7.76 13.01
N SER A 253 39.96 -8.94 12.82
CA SER A 253 40.32 -10.17 13.54
C SER A 253 41.74 -10.66 13.21
N ALA A 254 42.16 -10.48 11.95
CA ALA A 254 43.53 -10.81 11.54
C ALA A 254 44.59 -9.87 12.13
N LYS A 255 44.24 -8.59 12.36
CA LYS A 255 45.15 -7.59 12.95
C LYS A 255 45.25 -7.63 14.49
N HIS A 256 44.25 -8.21 15.16
CA HIS A 256 44.26 -8.42 16.61
C HIS A 256 43.99 -9.89 16.93
N PRO A 257 44.97 -10.80 16.74
CA PRO A 257 44.88 -12.14 17.29
C PRO A 257 44.82 -11.99 18.82
N SER A 258 43.74 -12.52 19.44
CA SER A 258 43.50 -12.45 20.86
C SER A 258 44.77 -12.94 21.62
N LYS A 259 45.38 -12.06 22.42
CA LYS A 259 46.29 -12.46 23.50
C LYS A 259 45.42 -13.14 24.58
N SER A 260 45.16 -14.41 24.41
CA SER A 260 44.58 -15.26 25.43
C SER A 260 45.31 -16.61 25.37
N GLU A 261 46.57 -16.61 25.80
CA GLU A 261 47.30 -17.76 26.30
C GLU A 261 48.53 -17.23 27.04
N SER A 262 48.35 -16.98 28.32
CA SER A 262 49.40 -17.10 29.34
C SER A 262 48.78 -17.04 30.71
#